data_e915c7e4a4a495b62e92f811ca3f46e2
#
_entry.id   e915c7e4a4a495b62e92f811ca3f46e2
#
_cell.length_a   1.000
_cell.length_b   1.000
_cell.length_c   1.000
_cell.angle_alpha   90.00
_cell.angle_beta   90.00
_cell.angle_gamma   90.00
#
_symmetry.space_group_name_H-M   'P 1'
#
loop_
_entity.id
_entity.type
_entity.pdbx_description
1 polymer ?
#
loop_
_entity_poly.entity_id
_entity_poly.type
_entity_poly.pdbx_seq_one_letter_code
_entity_poly.pdbx_strand_id
1 'polypeptide(L)'
;RLNEDQNRIEISGGTFTEVVIEYIADEARSVNPTVHVEAEEALRSYIYYKIIERKSSVPAVEKNRARAEYYNERRKANARLKAFSMEEALKTIRKNFKQAPKY
;
A
#
# COMPACT_ATOMS: atom_id res chain seq x y z
N ARG A 1 -18.58 -11.33 -14.81
CA ARG A 1 -17.37 -11.92 -15.41
C ARG A 1 -16.46 -10.85 -15.98
N LEU A 2 -15.19 -10.92 -15.68
CA LEU A 2 -14.18 -10.04 -16.24
C LEU A 2 -13.65 -10.63 -17.57
N ASN A 3 -13.70 -9.83 -18.63
CA ASN A 3 -13.12 -10.20 -19.92
C ASN A 3 -11.86 -9.36 -20.16
N GLU A 4 -10.70 -9.92 -19.87
CA GLU A 4 -9.41 -9.24 -19.98
C GLU A 4 -9.01 -8.98 -21.44
N ASP A 5 -9.39 -9.86 -22.36
CA ASP A 5 -9.06 -9.73 -23.79
C ASP A 5 -9.69 -8.49 -24.43
N GLN A 6 -10.86 -8.09 -23.95
CA GLN A 6 -11.61 -6.95 -24.45
C GLN A 6 -11.65 -5.77 -23.49
N ASN A 7 -10.95 -5.86 -22.35
CA ASN A 7 -10.94 -4.84 -21.29
C ASN A 7 -12.34 -4.42 -20.84
N ARG A 8 -13.24 -5.37 -20.66
CA ARG A 8 -14.61 -5.10 -20.25
C ARG A 8 -15.09 -6.09 -19.20
N ILE A 9 -16.08 -5.67 -18.44
CA ILE A 9 -16.79 -6.51 -17.48
C ILE A 9 -18.09 -6.94 -18.13
N GLU A 10 -18.32 -8.25 -18.21
CA GLU A 10 -19.55 -8.83 -18.76
C GLU A 10 -20.51 -9.19 -17.64
N ILE A 11 -21.75 -8.70 -17.76
CA ILE A 11 -22.82 -8.97 -16.82
C ILE A 11 -23.92 -9.72 -17.57
N SER A 12 -24.33 -10.87 -17.04
CA SER A 12 -25.37 -11.70 -17.62
C SER A 12 -26.49 -11.96 -16.61
N GLY A 13 -27.65 -12.38 -17.09
CA GLY A 13 -28.75 -12.84 -16.24
C GLY A 13 -29.89 -11.87 -16.04
N GLY A 14 -30.05 -10.82 -16.85
CA GLY A 14 -31.22 -9.98 -16.80
C GLY A 14 -31.00 -8.53 -17.18
N THR A 15 -32.01 -7.69 -16.96
CA THR A 15 -31.96 -6.27 -17.20
C THR A 15 -31.60 -5.54 -15.90
N PHE A 16 -30.53 -4.74 -15.92
CA PHE A 16 -30.05 -4.03 -14.75
C PHE A 16 -30.16 -2.52 -14.98
N THR A 17 -30.65 -1.80 -13.98
CA THR A 17 -30.67 -0.34 -13.97
C THR A 17 -29.47 0.25 -13.27
N GLU A 18 -28.87 -0.50 -12.35
CA GLU A 18 -27.70 -0.07 -11.59
C GLU A 18 -26.83 -1.27 -11.23
N VAL A 19 -25.52 -1.10 -11.31
CA VAL A 19 -24.54 -2.12 -10.92
C VAL A 19 -23.47 -1.46 -10.06
N VAL A 20 -23.16 -2.08 -8.91
CA VAL A 20 -22.08 -1.62 -8.03
C VAL A 20 -20.88 -2.53 -8.22
N ILE A 21 -19.72 -1.91 -8.48
CA ILE A 21 -18.44 -2.61 -8.68
C ILE A 21 -17.47 -2.17 -7.60
N GLU A 22 -16.96 -3.15 -6.85
CA GLU A 22 -15.88 -2.92 -5.90
C GLU A 22 -14.57 -3.44 -6.51
N TYR A 23 -13.52 -2.63 -6.45
CA TYR A 23 -12.24 -3.02 -7.02
C TYR A 23 -11.08 -2.35 -6.27
N ILE A 24 -9.90 -2.96 -6.40
CA ILE A 24 -8.66 -2.40 -5.91
C ILE A 24 -7.91 -1.83 -7.11
N ALA A 25 -7.64 -0.52 -7.06
CA ALA A 25 -6.95 0.17 -8.14
C ALA A 25 -5.52 0.53 -7.73
N ASP A 26 -4.63 0.59 -8.72
CA ASP A 26 -3.28 1.08 -8.55
C ASP A 26 -3.26 2.60 -8.76
N GLU A 27 -3.17 3.35 -7.67
CA GLU A 27 -3.16 4.82 -7.71
C GLU A 27 -1.91 5.39 -8.39
N ALA A 28 -0.84 4.61 -8.52
CA ALA A 28 0.37 5.07 -9.20
C ALA A 28 0.13 5.44 -10.66
N ARG A 29 -0.95 4.93 -11.25
CA ARG A 29 -1.35 5.23 -12.62
C ARG A 29 -2.29 6.42 -12.75
N SER A 30 -2.72 7.00 -11.64
CA SER A 30 -3.56 8.19 -11.67
C SER A 30 -2.76 9.44 -12.03
N VAL A 31 -3.46 10.50 -12.42
CA VAL A 31 -2.83 11.79 -12.76
C VAL A 31 -2.15 12.41 -11.54
N ASN A 32 -2.76 12.27 -10.37
CA ASN A 32 -2.22 12.76 -9.10
C ASN A 32 -2.18 11.61 -8.10
N PRO A 33 -1.13 10.75 -8.17
CA PRO A 33 -1.04 9.64 -7.24
C PRO A 33 -0.80 10.13 -5.81
N THR A 34 -1.46 9.47 -4.86
CA THR A 34 -1.30 9.75 -3.45
C THR A 34 -0.65 8.56 -2.74
N VAL A 35 0.02 8.81 -1.64
CA VAL A 35 0.62 7.78 -0.80
C VAL A 35 0.11 7.89 0.62
N HIS A 36 0.10 6.78 1.32
CA HIS A 36 -0.27 6.76 2.73
C HIS A 36 0.72 7.61 3.54
N VAL A 37 0.23 8.33 4.54
CA VAL A 37 1.06 9.22 5.38
C VAL A 37 2.22 8.47 6.03
N GLU A 38 2.03 7.21 6.40
CA GLU A 38 3.08 6.38 7.00
C GLU A 38 4.21 6.01 6.03
N ALA A 39 3.97 6.13 4.73
CA ALA A 39 4.96 5.85 3.69
C ALA A 39 5.73 7.09 3.23
N GLU A 40 5.36 8.28 3.70
CA GLU A 40 5.95 9.55 3.25
C GLU A 40 7.46 9.61 3.48
N GLU A 41 7.90 9.30 4.69
CA GLU A 41 9.33 9.34 5.04
C GLU A 41 10.14 8.30 4.26
N ALA A 42 9.58 7.11 4.07
CA ALA A 42 10.23 6.08 3.26
C ALA A 42 10.40 6.53 1.80
N LEU A 43 9.40 7.20 1.26
CA LEU A 43 9.45 7.72 -0.11
C LEU A 43 10.47 8.84 -0.25
N ARG A 44 10.52 9.77 0.71
CA ARG A 44 11.53 10.84 0.73
C ARG A 44 12.95 10.30 0.80
N SER A 45 13.18 9.32 1.67
CA SER A 45 14.48 8.64 1.82
C SER A 45 14.88 7.93 0.53
N TYR A 46 13.94 7.30 -0.15
CA TYR A 46 14.18 6.65 -1.44
C TYR A 46 14.58 7.64 -2.53
N ILE A 47 13.88 8.75 -2.65
CA ILE A 47 14.19 9.79 -3.63
C ILE A 47 15.58 10.35 -3.40
N TYR A 48 15.90 10.69 -2.16
CA TYR A 48 17.22 11.19 -1.80
C TYR A 48 18.34 10.19 -2.13
N TYR A 49 18.16 8.93 -1.73
CA TYR A 49 19.10 7.86 -2.03
C TYR A 49 19.34 7.72 -3.54
N LYS A 50 18.28 7.69 -4.33
CA LYS A 50 18.41 7.54 -5.79
C LYS A 50 19.04 8.74 -6.47
N ILE A 51 18.82 9.94 -5.97
CA ILE A 51 19.47 11.14 -6.49
C ILE A 51 20.98 11.11 -6.26
N ILE A 52 21.42 10.83 -5.03
CA ILE A 52 22.83 10.86 -4.68
C ILE A 52 23.60 9.65 -5.20
N GLU A 53 22.94 8.51 -5.42
CA GLU A 53 23.57 7.29 -5.91
C GLU A 53 24.33 7.51 -7.23
N ARG A 54 23.76 8.35 -8.09
CA ARG A 54 24.33 8.64 -9.41
C ARG A 54 25.30 9.83 -9.45
N LYS A 55 25.42 10.58 -8.36
CA LYS A 55 26.32 11.72 -8.29
C LYS A 55 27.72 11.27 -7.93
N SER A 56 28.68 11.54 -8.81
CA SER A 56 30.10 11.23 -8.56
C SER A 56 30.74 12.13 -7.49
N SER A 57 30.18 13.33 -7.27
CA SER A 57 30.67 14.29 -6.28
C SER A 57 30.33 13.90 -4.83
N VAL A 58 29.41 12.95 -4.61
CA VAL A 58 29.01 12.52 -3.28
C VAL A 58 29.91 11.38 -2.81
N PRO A 59 30.49 11.46 -1.59
CA PRO A 59 31.32 10.38 -1.03
C PRO A 59 30.54 9.07 -0.89
N ALA A 60 31.24 7.94 -1.01
CA ALA A 60 30.64 6.61 -0.85
C ALA A 60 30.02 6.40 0.54
N VAL A 61 30.59 7.01 1.57
CA VAL A 61 30.08 6.93 2.95
C VAL A 61 28.66 7.53 3.03
N GLU A 62 28.44 8.68 2.40
CA GLU A 62 27.10 9.31 2.37
C GLU A 62 26.11 8.49 1.57
N LYS A 63 26.52 7.90 0.45
CA LYS A 63 25.66 7.00 -0.34
C LYS A 63 25.23 5.77 0.47
N ASN A 64 26.15 5.18 1.21
CA ASN A 64 25.86 4.04 2.09
C ASN A 64 24.95 4.43 3.25
N ARG A 65 25.14 5.62 3.82
CA ARG A 65 24.27 6.15 4.87
C ARG A 65 22.83 6.33 4.36
N ALA A 66 22.68 6.95 3.20
CA ALA A 66 21.36 7.18 2.61
C ALA A 66 20.65 5.88 2.25
N ARG A 67 21.39 4.89 1.78
CA ARG A 67 20.86 3.55 1.50
C ARG A 67 20.35 2.88 2.78
N ALA A 68 21.14 2.90 3.84
CA ALA A 68 20.77 2.32 5.13
C ALA A 68 19.54 3.03 5.71
N GLU A 69 19.49 4.36 5.63
CA GLU A 69 18.36 5.15 6.06
C GLU A 69 17.07 4.79 5.31
N TYR A 70 17.15 4.65 4.00
CA TYR A 70 16.01 4.23 3.18
C TYR A 70 15.48 2.86 3.59
N TYR A 71 16.34 1.87 3.73
CA TYR A 71 15.91 0.53 4.14
C TYR A 71 15.30 0.53 5.54
N ASN A 72 15.83 1.33 6.45
CA ASN A 72 15.29 1.49 7.79
C ASN A 72 13.90 2.13 7.77
N GLU A 73 13.72 3.21 7.02
CA GLU A 73 12.43 3.88 6.88
C GLU A 73 11.39 3.01 6.17
N ARG A 74 11.81 2.26 5.17
CA ARG A 74 10.94 1.28 4.50
C ARG A 74 10.43 0.22 5.47
N ARG A 75 11.30 -0.31 6.31
CA ARG A 75 10.93 -1.30 7.32
C ARG A 75 9.96 -0.72 8.33
N LYS A 76 10.19 0.51 8.79
CA LYS A 76 9.29 1.21 9.71
C LYS A 76 7.91 1.44 9.09
N ALA A 77 7.87 1.89 7.84
CA ALA A 77 6.62 2.12 7.12
C ALA A 77 5.81 0.82 6.98
N ASN A 78 6.46 -0.26 6.59
CA ASN A 78 5.81 -1.57 6.49
C ASN A 78 5.27 -2.05 7.84
N ALA A 79 6.03 -1.85 8.90
CA ALA A 79 5.60 -2.24 10.25
C ALA A 79 4.38 -1.43 10.70
N ARG A 80 4.34 -0.14 10.44
CA ARG A 80 3.20 0.73 10.80
C ARG A 80 1.95 0.36 10.03
N LEU A 81 2.06 0.09 8.72
CA LEU A 81 0.94 -0.32 7.90
C LEU A 81 0.39 -1.69 8.34
N LYS A 82 1.27 -2.63 8.65
CA LYS A 82 0.88 -3.95 9.15
C LYS A 82 0.29 -3.89 10.56
N ALA A 83 0.82 -3.06 11.44
CA ALA A 83 0.30 -2.88 12.79
C ALA A 83 -1.16 -2.38 12.76
N PHE A 84 -1.47 -1.46 11.87
CA PHE A 84 -2.83 -0.97 11.65
C PHE A 84 -3.78 -2.11 11.23
N SER A 85 -3.38 -2.92 10.28
CA SER A 85 -4.14 -4.11 9.86
C SER A 85 -4.32 -5.12 10.99
N MET A 86 -3.30 -5.34 11.82
CA MET A 86 -3.37 -6.25 12.96
C MET A 86 -4.35 -5.77 14.01
N GLU A 87 -4.42 -4.47 14.29
CA GLU A 87 -5.37 -3.91 15.23
C GLU A 87 -6.81 -4.13 14.78
N GLU A 88 -7.10 -3.94 13.51
CA GLU A 88 -8.41 -4.21 12.94
C GLU A 88 -8.79 -5.69 13.06
N ALA A 89 -7.85 -6.58 12.74
CA ALA A 89 -8.05 -8.02 12.89
C ALA A 89 -8.33 -8.40 14.34
N LEU A 90 -7.59 -7.85 15.30
CA LEU A 90 -7.80 -8.09 16.72
C LEU A 90 -9.16 -7.59 17.19
N LYS A 91 -9.59 -6.42 16.74
CA LYS A 91 -10.93 -5.89 17.06
C LYS A 91 -12.03 -6.83 16.56
N THR A 92 -11.90 -7.35 15.35
CA THR A 92 -12.84 -8.30 14.77
C THR A 92 -12.88 -9.59 15.57
N ILE A 93 -11.75 -10.15 15.91
CA ILE A 93 -11.64 -11.37 16.73
C ILE A 93 -12.30 -11.17 18.09
N ARG A 94 -11.99 -10.09 18.78
CA ARG A 94 -12.57 -9.76 20.09
C ARG A 94 -14.08 -9.61 20.02
N LYS A 95 -14.59 -8.99 18.98
CA LYS A 95 -16.03 -8.86 18.75
C LYS A 95 -16.69 -10.23 18.61
N ASN A 96 -16.08 -11.10 17.82
CA ASN A 96 -16.60 -12.45 17.61
C ASN A 96 -16.59 -13.28 18.90
N PHE A 97 -15.55 -13.17 19.72
CA PHE A 97 -15.48 -13.83 21.02
C PHE A 97 -16.56 -13.35 21.98
N LYS A 98 -16.86 -12.05 21.98
CA LYS A 98 -17.94 -11.50 22.83
C LYS A 98 -19.32 -11.99 22.39
N GLN A 99 -19.50 -12.33 21.14
CA GLN A 99 -20.76 -12.83 20.60
C GLN A 99 -20.90 -14.34 20.70
N ALA A 100 -19.82 -15.07 21.00
CA ALA A 100 -19.86 -16.50 21.15
C ALA A 100 -20.62 -16.91 22.42
N PRO A 101 -21.44 -17.98 22.37
CA PRO A 101 -22.09 -18.47 23.58
C PRO A 101 -21.07 -18.96 24.59
N LYS A 102 -21.30 -18.63 25.86
CA LYS A 102 -20.46 -19.07 26.96
C LYS A 102 -21.10 -20.29 27.62
N TYR A 103 -20.36 -21.35 27.66
CA TYR A 103 -20.74 -22.59 28.31
C TYR A 103 -20.02 -22.76 29.61
#